data_6ecbdfcc36638de51e2a4123fd0770be
#
_entry.id   6ecbdfcc36638de51e2a4123fd0770be
#
_cell.length_a   1.000
_cell.length_b   1.000
_cell.length_c   1.000
_cell.angle_alpha   90.00
_cell.angle_beta   90.00
_cell.angle_gamma   90.00
#
_symmetry.space_group_name_H-M   'P 1'
#
loop_
_entity.id
_entity.type
_entity.pdbx_description
1 polymer ?
#
loop_
_entity_poly.entity_id
_entity_poly.type
_entity_poly.pdbx_seq_one_letter_code
_entity_poly.pdbx_strand_id
1 'polypeptide(L)'
;MPPAPAAVADSFDEHTPSCLLLNAAGVTLRRLREVAGEAGVPPVAVLPGPLAFTPGERQRVLALRSTGFVERESAEVRRRGLVVLHPFRAAYPPLLRQIPDPPLCLYAEGDAARLSDPAVAVVGSRNATMYGRSAAEAVAGQLALAGLTVTSGFARGIDAAAHHGAARA
;
A
#
# COMPACT_ATOMS: atom_id res chain seq x y z
N MET A 1 -9.93 -11.93 22.51
CA MET A 1 -9.11 -12.34 21.35
C MET A 1 -9.87 -11.88 20.11
N PRO A 2 -9.39 -10.93 19.35
CA PRO A 2 -10.05 -10.54 18.10
C PRO A 2 -10.06 -11.75 17.16
N PRO A 3 -11.10 -11.92 16.33
CA PRO A 3 -11.15 -13.00 15.35
C PRO A 3 -9.97 -12.84 14.39
N ALA A 4 -9.33 -13.95 14.06
CA ALA A 4 -8.26 -13.96 13.07
C ALA A 4 -8.77 -13.33 11.76
N PRO A 5 -7.99 -12.45 11.10
CA PRO A 5 -8.43 -11.81 9.89
C PRO A 5 -8.69 -12.89 8.81
N ALA A 6 -9.95 -13.04 8.48
CA ALA A 6 -10.37 -13.84 7.33
C ALA A 6 -9.96 -13.07 6.08
N ALA A 7 -8.74 -13.22 5.59
CA ALA A 7 -8.37 -12.71 4.26
C ALA A 7 -6.91 -12.93 3.85
N VAL A 8 -6.08 -13.68 4.57
CA VAL A 8 -4.69 -13.93 4.11
C VAL A 8 -4.65 -14.92 2.94
N ALA A 9 -5.63 -15.82 2.85
CA ALA A 9 -5.68 -16.83 1.79
C ALA A 9 -5.96 -16.26 0.40
N ASP A 10 -6.55 -15.07 0.30
CA ASP A 10 -7.00 -14.46 -0.97
C ASP A 10 -6.18 -13.23 -1.38
N SER A 11 -4.99 -13.04 -0.78
CA SER A 11 -4.15 -11.86 -1.05
C SER A 11 -3.35 -11.94 -2.36
N PHE A 12 -3.28 -13.12 -2.98
CA PHE A 12 -2.56 -13.35 -4.24
C PHE A 12 -3.52 -13.75 -5.36
N ASP A 13 -3.77 -12.81 -6.28
CA ASP A 13 -4.42 -13.09 -7.56
C ASP A 13 -3.36 -13.23 -8.68
N GLU A 14 -3.83 -13.46 -9.91
CA GLU A 14 -2.97 -13.63 -11.08
C GLU A 14 -2.12 -12.37 -11.42
N HIS A 15 -2.53 -11.18 -10.96
CA HIS A 15 -1.83 -9.92 -11.21
C HIS A 15 -0.76 -9.61 -10.16
N THR A 16 -0.91 -10.13 -8.95
CA THR A 16 -0.04 -9.82 -7.81
C THR A 16 1.45 -10.06 -8.11
N PRO A 17 1.87 -11.20 -8.70
CA PRO A 17 3.29 -11.44 -9.01
C PRO A 17 3.89 -10.38 -9.94
N SER A 18 3.13 -9.96 -10.94
CA SER A 18 3.57 -8.94 -11.88
C SER A 18 3.62 -7.55 -11.27
N CYS A 19 2.66 -7.22 -10.40
CA CYS A 19 2.66 -5.95 -9.65
C CYS A 19 3.87 -5.86 -8.73
N LEU A 20 4.20 -6.92 -7.99
CA LEU A 20 5.39 -6.98 -7.14
C LEU A 20 6.67 -6.74 -7.95
N LEU A 21 6.82 -7.43 -9.08
CA LEU A 21 7.98 -7.33 -9.94
C LEU A 21 8.15 -5.93 -10.54
N LEU A 22 7.07 -5.36 -11.07
CA LEU A 22 7.09 -4.04 -11.69
C LEU A 22 7.34 -2.93 -10.66
N ASN A 23 6.71 -3.03 -9.49
CA ASN A 23 6.93 -2.11 -8.39
C ASN A 23 8.40 -2.11 -7.94
N ALA A 24 9.00 -3.28 -7.75
CA ALA A 24 10.42 -3.42 -7.40
C ALA A 24 11.36 -2.92 -8.51
N ALA A 25 10.95 -3.02 -9.77
CA ALA A 25 11.70 -2.46 -10.90
C ALA A 25 11.57 -0.93 -11.03
N GLY A 26 10.77 -0.29 -10.16
CA GLY A 26 10.52 1.16 -10.21
C GLY A 26 9.60 1.59 -11.34
N VAL A 27 8.74 0.70 -11.81
CA VAL A 27 7.68 1.02 -12.79
C VAL A 27 6.45 1.49 -12.03
N THR A 28 6.00 2.72 -12.30
CA THR A 28 4.80 3.29 -11.68
C THR A 28 3.55 2.90 -12.44
N LEU A 29 2.37 3.05 -11.81
CA LEU A 29 1.10 2.81 -12.50
C LEU A 29 0.91 3.78 -13.67
N ARG A 30 1.32 5.05 -13.50
CA ARG A 30 1.30 6.03 -14.59
C ARG A 30 2.12 5.54 -15.78
N ARG A 31 3.36 5.11 -15.54
CA ARG A 31 4.23 4.58 -16.59
C ARG A 31 3.66 3.34 -17.25
N LEU A 32 3.05 2.47 -16.47
CA LEU A 32 2.37 1.28 -16.99
C LEU A 32 1.21 1.65 -17.93
N ARG A 33 0.41 2.67 -17.58
CA ARG A 33 -0.68 3.17 -18.44
C ARG A 33 -0.15 3.77 -19.74
N GLU A 34 0.96 4.50 -19.70
CA GLU A 34 1.61 5.05 -20.90
C GLU A 34 2.04 3.97 -21.91
N VAL A 35 2.55 2.84 -21.42
CA VAL A 35 3.05 1.75 -22.28
C VAL A 35 1.97 0.74 -22.69
N ALA A 36 0.90 0.64 -21.94
CA ALA A 36 -0.20 -0.32 -22.15
C ALA A 36 -1.49 0.34 -22.66
N GLY A 37 -1.52 1.68 -22.73
CA GLY A 37 -2.73 2.46 -23.04
C GLY A 37 -3.63 2.68 -21.83
N GLU A 38 -4.65 3.55 -21.97
CA GLU A 38 -5.54 3.95 -20.87
C GLU A 38 -6.45 2.83 -20.33
N ALA A 39 -6.60 1.74 -21.07
CA ALA A 39 -7.46 0.62 -20.69
C ALA A 39 -6.99 -0.16 -19.47
N GLY A 40 -5.88 0.22 -18.84
CA GLY A 40 -5.41 -0.40 -17.60
C GLY A 40 -5.15 -1.90 -17.76
N VAL A 41 -4.40 -2.29 -18.80
CA VAL A 41 -4.07 -3.70 -19.05
C VAL A 41 -3.42 -4.30 -17.79
N PRO A 42 -3.93 -5.41 -17.28
CA PRO A 42 -3.33 -6.08 -16.13
C PRO A 42 -1.85 -6.38 -16.38
N PRO A 43 -0.96 -6.21 -15.41
CA PRO A 43 0.48 -6.44 -15.57
C PRO A 43 0.85 -7.80 -16.19
N VAL A 44 0.06 -8.83 -15.96
CA VAL A 44 0.27 -10.18 -16.53
C VAL A 44 0.19 -10.18 -18.06
N ALA A 45 -0.73 -9.42 -18.65
CA ALA A 45 -0.84 -9.30 -20.11
C ALA A 45 0.31 -8.51 -20.72
N VAL A 46 1.03 -7.75 -19.89
CA VAL A 46 2.14 -6.86 -20.28
C VAL A 46 3.49 -7.57 -20.24
N LEU A 47 3.59 -8.69 -19.54
CA LEU A 47 4.82 -9.49 -19.45
C LEU A 47 4.60 -10.85 -20.13
N PRO A 48 5.23 -11.17 -21.24
CA PRO A 48 6.50 -10.81 -21.90
C PRO A 48 6.34 -10.19 -23.30
N GLY A 49 5.40 -9.27 -23.52
CA GLY A 49 5.14 -8.68 -24.83
C GLY A 49 6.10 -7.55 -25.23
N PRO A 50 6.00 -7.03 -26.45
CA PRO A 50 6.83 -5.93 -26.96
C PRO A 50 6.36 -4.57 -26.43
N LEU A 51 6.26 -4.43 -25.10
CA LEU A 51 5.87 -3.17 -24.52
C LEU A 51 6.98 -2.13 -24.64
N ALA A 52 6.56 -0.89 -24.79
CA ALA A 52 7.41 0.27 -24.94
C ALA A 52 8.15 0.65 -23.63
N PHE A 53 8.64 -0.35 -22.89
CA PHE A 53 9.58 -0.13 -21.80
C PHE A 53 10.92 0.37 -22.36
N THR A 54 11.51 1.34 -21.67
CA THR A 54 12.88 1.75 -21.97
C THR A 54 13.84 0.58 -21.76
N PRO A 55 15.02 0.59 -22.42
CA PRO A 55 16.04 -0.45 -22.19
C PRO A 55 16.39 -0.64 -20.72
N GLY A 56 16.46 0.47 -19.93
CA GLY A 56 16.76 0.42 -18.51
C GLY A 56 15.65 -0.20 -17.67
N GLU A 57 14.38 0.10 -17.95
CA GLU A 57 13.22 -0.54 -17.29
C GLU A 57 13.22 -2.04 -17.58
N ARG A 58 13.37 -2.42 -18.83
CA ARG A 58 13.43 -3.82 -19.26
C ARG A 58 14.56 -4.57 -18.57
N GLN A 59 15.75 -3.98 -18.50
CA GLN A 59 16.90 -4.58 -17.84
C GLN A 59 16.64 -4.83 -16.36
N ARG A 60 16.04 -3.85 -15.63
CA ARG A 60 15.68 -4.03 -14.21
C ARG A 60 14.66 -5.15 -13.99
N VAL A 61 13.60 -5.19 -14.82
CA VAL A 61 12.60 -6.25 -14.74
C VAL A 61 13.22 -7.63 -14.97
N LEU A 62 14.04 -7.78 -16.00
CA LEU A 62 14.71 -9.05 -16.33
C LEU A 62 15.70 -9.47 -15.22
N ALA A 63 16.47 -8.52 -14.68
CA ALA A 63 17.40 -8.78 -13.58
C ALA A 63 16.66 -9.27 -12.32
N LEU A 64 15.55 -8.65 -11.94
CA LEU A 64 14.75 -9.10 -10.81
C LEU A 64 14.14 -10.49 -11.05
N ARG A 65 13.62 -10.74 -12.26
CA ARG A 65 13.08 -12.07 -12.63
C ARG A 65 14.12 -13.17 -12.49
N SER A 66 15.33 -12.94 -13.01
CA SER A 66 16.41 -13.96 -12.98
C SER A 66 16.89 -14.31 -11.56
N THR A 67 16.63 -13.46 -10.58
CA THR A 67 17.01 -13.72 -9.18
C THR A 67 15.95 -14.47 -8.38
N GLY A 68 14.79 -14.81 -8.94
CA GLY A 68 13.68 -15.38 -8.17
C GLY A 68 13.09 -14.40 -7.17
N PHE A 69 13.10 -13.10 -7.48
CA PHE A 69 12.59 -12.04 -6.58
C PHE A 69 11.13 -12.26 -6.20
N VAL A 70 10.29 -12.57 -7.19
CA VAL A 70 8.82 -12.71 -6.97
C VAL A 70 8.51 -13.82 -6.00
N GLU A 71 9.18 -14.95 -6.12
CA GLU A 71 9.01 -16.12 -5.26
C GLU A 71 9.40 -15.81 -3.81
N ARG A 72 10.56 -15.16 -3.62
CA ARG A 72 11.03 -14.75 -2.29
C ARG A 72 10.13 -13.71 -1.66
N GLU A 73 9.74 -12.68 -2.41
CA GLU A 73 8.85 -11.62 -1.93
C GLU A 73 7.48 -12.17 -1.56
N SER A 74 6.93 -13.04 -2.41
CA SER A 74 5.65 -13.71 -2.12
C SER A 74 5.71 -14.59 -0.87
N ALA A 75 6.83 -15.30 -0.67
CA ALA A 75 7.04 -16.09 0.54
C ALA A 75 7.12 -15.23 1.79
N GLU A 76 7.83 -14.09 1.72
CA GLU A 76 7.95 -13.15 2.83
C GLU A 76 6.62 -12.48 3.18
N VAL A 77 5.84 -12.06 2.19
CA VAL A 77 4.50 -11.52 2.37
C VAL A 77 3.60 -12.52 3.12
N ARG A 78 3.60 -13.78 2.69
CA ARG A 78 2.83 -14.85 3.36
C ARG A 78 3.35 -15.09 4.78
N ARG A 79 4.66 -15.17 4.97
CA ARG A 79 5.29 -15.40 6.28
C ARG A 79 4.90 -14.31 7.29
N ARG A 80 4.78 -13.06 6.85
CA ARG A 80 4.36 -11.91 7.68
C ARG A 80 2.86 -11.77 7.81
N GLY A 81 2.07 -12.52 7.08
CA GLY A 81 0.61 -12.36 7.04
C GLY A 81 0.16 -11.03 6.42
N LEU A 82 0.98 -10.47 5.51
CA LEU A 82 0.63 -9.23 4.83
C LEU A 82 -0.36 -9.47 3.69
N VAL A 83 -1.17 -8.45 3.42
CA VAL A 83 -2.03 -8.38 2.23
C VAL A 83 -1.37 -7.49 1.20
N VAL A 84 -1.28 -7.95 -0.06
CA VAL A 84 -0.83 -7.12 -1.17
C VAL A 84 -2.05 -6.57 -1.90
N LEU A 85 -2.13 -5.25 -1.97
CA LEU A 85 -3.17 -4.53 -2.73
C LEU A 85 -2.52 -3.84 -3.93
N HIS A 86 -3.20 -3.88 -5.06
CA HIS A 86 -2.79 -3.21 -6.29
C HIS A 86 -4.01 -2.64 -7.03
N PRO A 87 -3.85 -1.65 -7.92
CA PRO A 87 -4.96 -0.92 -8.54
C PRO A 87 -5.96 -1.77 -9.35
N PHE A 88 -5.60 -3.01 -9.68
CA PHE A 88 -6.45 -3.94 -10.42
C PHE A 88 -7.34 -4.80 -9.51
N ARG A 89 -7.20 -4.69 -8.17
CA ARG A 89 -8.06 -5.35 -7.19
C ARG A 89 -9.20 -4.44 -6.74
N ALA A 90 -10.39 -5.02 -6.53
CA ALA A 90 -11.53 -4.28 -5.99
C ALA A 90 -11.23 -3.70 -4.59
N ALA A 91 -10.47 -4.44 -3.76
CA ALA A 91 -10.08 -4.03 -2.42
C ALA A 91 -9.04 -2.88 -2.37
N TYR A 92 -8.50 -2.44 -3.51
CA TYR A 92 -7.60 -1.28 -3.53
C TYR A 92 -8.35 0.00 -3.18
N PRO A 93 -7.83 0.85 -2.25
CA PRO A 93 -8.56 2.01 -1.74
C PRO A 93 -9.04 2.94 -2.86
N PRO A 94 -10.36 3.26 -2.94
CA PRO A 94 -10.92 4.04 -4.05
C PRO A 94 -10.34 5.45 -4.17
N LEU A 95 -10.11 6.13 -3.05
CA LEU A 95 -9.53 7.48 -3.03
C LEU A 95 -8.06 7.47 -3.49
N LEU A 96 -7.30 6.45 -3.08
CA LEU A 96 -5.91 6.31 -3.50
C LEU A 96 -5.81 6.02 -5.01
N ARG A 97 -6.79 5.35 -5.59
CA ARG A 97 -6.86 5.10 -7.05
C ARG A 97 -7.00 6.38 -7.87
N GLN A 98 -7.53 7.46 -7.26
CA GLN A 98 -7.81 8.74 -7.92
C GLN A 98 -6.63 9.70 -7.93
N ILE A 99 -5.56 9.46 -7.18
CA ILE A 99 -4.39 10.34 -7.23
C ILE A 99 -3.65 10.17 -8.58
N PRO A 100 -2.88 11.18 -9.01
CA PRO A 100 -2.21 11.15 -10.34
C PRO A 100 -1.28 9.96 -10.56
N ASP A 101 -0.63 9.46 -9.51
CA ASP A 101 0.28 8.32 -9.58
C ASP A 101 0.04 7.37 -8.38
N PRO A 102 -1.02 6.53 -8.44
CA PRO A 102 -1.30 5.58 -7.38
C PRO A 102 -0.18 4.54 -7.24
N PRO A 103 0.20 4.16 -6.02
CA PRO A 103 1.16 3.08 -5.82
C PRO A 103 0.74 1.78 -6.50
N LEU A 104 1.67 1.17 -7.23
CA LEU A 104 1.39 -0.10 -7.93
C LEU A 104 1.23 -1.27 -6.95
N CYS A 105 1.87 -1.20 -5.78
CA CYS A 105 1.70 -2.16 -4.69
C CYS A 105 1.63 -1.45 -3.35
N LEU A 106 0.70 -1.91 -2.51
CA LEU A 106 0.64 -1.61 -1.08
C LEU A 106 0.79 -2.91 -0.32
N TYR A 107 1.61 -2.90 0.71
CA TYR A 107 1.70 -3.97 1.70
C TYR A 107 0.90 -3.54 2.93
N ALA A 108 -0.14 -4.26 3.25
CA ALA A 108 -1.00 -3.97 4.39
C ALA A 108 -0.85 -5.07 5.45
N GLU A 109 -0.71 -4.65 6.71
CA GLU A 109 -0.76 -5.51 7.87
C GLU A 109 -2.06 -5.23 8.63
N GLY A 110 -2.76 -6.27 9.07
CA GLY A 110 -4.05 -6.15 9.74
C GLY A 110 -5.23 -6.13 8.78
N ASP A 111 -6.30 -5.40 9.17
CA ASP A 111 -7.55 -5.36 8.41
C ASP A 111 -7.49 -4.33 7.27
N ALA A 112 -7.15 -4.80 6.08
CA ALA A 112 -7.06 -3.95 4.89
C ALA A 112 -8.41 -3.31 4.46
N ALA A 113 -9.56 -3.80 4.92
CA ALA A 113 -10.85 -3.20 4.62
C ALA A 113 -10.96 -1.79 5.22
N ARG A 114 -10.28 -1.54 6.32
CA ARG A 114 -10.21 -0.22 6.97
C ARG A 114 -9.60 0.88 6.12
N LEU A 115 -8.85 0.53 5.10
CA LEU A 115 -8.27 1.51 4.16
C LEU A 115 -9.33 2.25 3.32
N SER A 116 -10.56 1.78 3.30
CA SER A 116 -11.69 2.41 2.62
C SER A 116 -12.65 3.16 3.55
N ASP A 117 -12.42 3.09 4.87
CA ASP A 117 -13.23 3.78 5.86
C ASP A 117 -13.03 5.31 5.77
N PRO A 118 -14.03 6.11 6.18
CA PRO A 118 -13.85 7.54 6.36
C PRO A 118 -12.68 7.82 7.31
N ALA A 119 -11.70 8.59 6.84
CA ALA A 119 -10.45 8.79 7.56
C ALA A 119 -10.07 10.27 7.67
N VAL A 120 -9.40 10.61 8.76
CA VAL A 120 -8.80 11.92 9.01
C VAL A 120 -7.30 11.79 9.16
N ALA A 121 -6.53 12.57 8.40
CA ALA A 121 -5.08 12.62 8.51
C ALA A 121 -4.67 13.50 9.69
N VAL A 122 -3.91 12.94 10.63
CA VAL A 122 -3.28 13.67 11.74
C VAL A 122 -1.77 13.58 11.57
N VAL A 123 -1.15 14.67 11.14
CA VAL A 123 0.27 14.72 10.79
C VAL A 123 0.95 15.93 11.40
N GLY A 124 2.26 15.87 11.60
CA GLY A 124 2.97 17.03 12.13
C GLY A 124 4.47 16.80 12.39
N SER A 125 5.02 17.65 13.27
CA SER A 125 6.45 17.68 13.56
C SER A 125 6.97 16.36 14.14
N ARG A 126 8.12 15.90 13.63
CA ARG A 126 8.88 14.79 14.23
C ARG A 126 9.52 15.15 15.57
N ASN A 127 9.77 16.44 15.81
CA ASN A 127 10.30 17.00 17.06
C ASN A 127 9.21 17.82 17.76
N ALA A 128 8.06 17.19 18.01
CA ALA A 128 6.95 17.83 18.65
C ALA A 128 7.21 18.10 20.15
N THR A 129 6.69 19.22 20.65
CA THR A 129 6.66 19.54 22.08
C THR A 129 5.79 18.53 22.83
N MET A 130 5.93 18.47 24.16
CA MET A 130 5.02 17.68 25.03
C MET A 130 3.55 18.05 24.79
N TYR A 131 3.25 19.35 24.77
CA TYR A 131 1.91 19.85 24.50
C TYR A 131 1.39 19.38 23.12
N GLY A 132 2.21 19.50 22.06
CA GLY A 132 1.81 19.08 20.72
C GLY A 132 1.48 17.57 20.65
N ARG A 133 2.27 16.73 21.30
CA ARG A 133 1.99 15.28 21.41
C ARG A 133 0.70 14.98 22.15
N SER A 134 0.50 15.61 23.32
CA SER A 134 -0.72 15.43 24.12
C SER A 134 -1.96 15.89 23.35
N ALA A 135 -1.87 17.02 22.65
CA ALA A 135 -2.96 17.51 21.81
C ALA A 135 -3.29 16.55 20.67
N ALA A 136 -2.26 16.04 19.96
CA ALA A 136 -2.46 15.08 18.86
C ALA A 136 -3.07 13.76 19.37
N GLU A 137 -2.62 13.25 20.51
CA GLU A 137 -3.17 12.06 21.15
C GLU A 137 -4.65 12.26 21.52
N ALA A 138 -4.99 13.39 22.14
CA ALA A 138 -6.36 13.70 22.54
C ALA A 138 -7.30 13.85 21.33
N VAL A 139 -6.88 14.60 20.31
CA VAL A 139 -7.67 14.80 19.08
C VAL A 139 -7.88 13.47 18.34
N ALA A 140 -6.82 12.68 18.17
CA ALA A 140 -6.91 11.40 17.47
C ALA A 140 -7.82 10.41 18.23
N GLY A 141 -7.76 10.39 19.59
CA GLY A 141 -8.66 9.59 20.39
C GLY A 141 -10.13 9.99 20.22
N GLN A 142 -10.44 11.29 20.19
CA GLN A 142 -11.81 11.76 19.97
C GLN A 142 -12.31 11.42 18.55
N LEU A 143 -11.45 11.52 17.53
CA LEU A 143 -11.80 11.11 16.17
C LEU A 143 -12.12 9.60 16.10
N ALA A 144 -11.32 8.77 16.74
CA ALA A 144 -11.54 7.33 16.79
C ALA A 144 -12.83 6.96 17.54
N LEU A 145 -13.11 7.61 18.68
CA LEU A 145 -14.38 7.46 19.42
C LEU A 145 -15.60 7.89 18.58
N ALA A 146 -15.43 8.85 17.68
CA ALA A 146 -16.46 9.26 16.73
C ALA A 146 -16.61 8.30 15.53
N GLY A 147 -15.89 7.18 15.50
CA GLY A 147 -15.94 6.18 14.42
C GLY A 147 -15.14 6.52 13.18
N LEU A 148 -14.22 7.49 13.25
CA LEU A 148 -13.36 7.86 12.15
C LEU A 148 -12.02 7.14 12.22
N THR A 149 -11.52 6.67 11.08
CA THR A 149 -10.16 6.12 10.99
C THR A 149 -9.15 7.26 11.06
N VAL A 150 -8.15 7.14 11.94
CA VAL A 150 -7.03 8.07 12.00
C VAL A 150 -5.89 7.55 11.13
N THR A 151 -5.53 8.32 10.11
CA THR A 151 -4.39 8.01 9.23
C THR A 151 -3.22 8.94 9.54
N SER A 152 -1.99 8.42 9.48
CA SER A 152 -0.76 9.17 9.74
C SER A 152 0.44 8.48 9.09
N GLY A 153 1.55 9.21 8.93
CA GLY A 153 2.77 8.71 8.29
C GLY A 153 3.63 7.78 9.16
N PHE A 154 3.16 7.40 10.35
CA PHE A 154 3.85 6.52 11.29
C PHE A 154 5.24 7.02 11.71
N ALA A 155 5.52 8.31 11.57
CA ALA A 155 6.76 8.92 12.00
C ALA A 155 6.76 9.15 13.53
N ARG A 156 7.95 9.40 14.10
CA ARG A 156 8.05 9.86 15.50
C ARG A 156 7.37 11.23 15.65
N GLY A 157 6.97 11.60 16.87
CA GLY A 157 6.37 12.90 17.18
C GLY A 157 4.85 12.90 17.08
N ILE A 158 4.27 13.80 16.31
CA ILE A 158 2.81 13.94 16.18
C ILE A 158 2.15 12.69 15.63
N ASP A 159 2.73 12.08 14.61
CA ASP A 159 2.19 10.89 13.97
C ASP A 159 2.06 9.72 14.97
N ALA A 160 3.15 9.45 15.71
CA ALA A 160 3.13 8.41 16.74
C ALA A 160 2.10 8.71 17.85
N ALA A 161 2.01 9.98 18.30
CA ALA A 161 1.02 10.39 19.30
C ALA A 161 -0.41 10.20 18.79
N ALA A 162 -0.69 10.53 17.53
CA ALA A 162 -1.99 10.31 16.92
C ALA A 162 -2.38 8.81 16.90
N HIS A 163 -1.46 7.94 16.47
CA HIS A 163 -1.71 6.50 16.51
C HIS A 163 -1.93 5.97 17.92
N HIS A 164 -1.16 6.47 18.92
CA HIS A 164 -1.38 6.12 20.32
C HIS A 164 -2.77 6.52 20.82
N GLY A 165 -3.21 7.75 20.49
CA GLY A 165 -4.54 8.24 20.88
C GLY A 165 -5.67 7.40 20.26
N ALA A 166 -5.58 7.15 18.95
CA ALA A 166 -6.59 6.37 18.24
C ALA A 166 -6.66 4.90 18.68
N ALA A 167 -5.51 4.28 19.01
CA ALA A 167 -5.47 2.88 19.42
C ALA A 167 -5.99 2.63 20.84
N ARG A 168 -6.14 3.67 21.67
CA ARG A 168 -6.67 3.58 23.05
C ARG A 168 -8.17 3.88 23.15
N ALA A 169 -8.75 4.39 22.09
CA ALA A 169 -10.16 4.73 22.01
C ALA A 169 -11.02 3.54 21.58
#